data_926fad1e3d3f6ed5759ff6feccdb2c37
#
_entry.id   926fad1e3d3f6ed5759ff6feccdb2c37
#
_cell.length_a   1.000
_cell.length_b   1.000
_cell.length_c   1.000
_cell.angle_alpha   90.00
_cell.angle_beta   90.00
_cell.angle_gamma   90.00
#
_symmetry.space_group_name_H-M   'P 1'
#
loop_
_entity.id
_entity.type
_entity.pdbx_description
1 polymer ?
#
loop_
_entity_poly.entity_id
_entity_poly.type
_entity_poly.pdbx_seq_one_letter_code
_entity_poly.pdbx_strand_id
1 'polypeptide(L)'
;SRRPRALCLMATCCALAPGAAHAGALAKISGVDAQPLAAQARRVAQALELAGAPLTPERRQALDKALALENQSAQVAAIQDALDPLCLVGVDINPESRVKAAPGDAPRQLVQNGWRVFLVKVHNEAGVTAELRVTSPNAKPQQKSSTSAAEPKRSITPADVADRWLDVALYKDQPLEKTLSGLALEYRIIELHSRDVGQREAKLLFDVGQGTQDL
;
A
#
# COMPACT_ATOMS: atom_id res chain seq x y z
N SER A 1 -34.08 22.31 62.94
CA SER A 1 -33.66 21.14 62.12
C SER A 1 -32.98 21.61 60.87
N ARG A 2 -31.64 21.48 60.83
CA ARG A 2 -30.81 21.83 59.67
C ARG A 2 -30.56 20.55 58.86
N ARG A 3 -30.94 20.57 57.58
CA ARG A 3 -30.63 19.47 56.61
C ARG A 3 -29.26 19.78 55.98
N PRO A 4 -28.36 18.76 55.86
CA PRO A 4 -27.11 18.93 55.12
C PRO A 4 -27.36 18.84 53.61
N ARG A 5 -26.75 19.76 52.87
CA ARG A 5 -26.67 19.75 51.40
C ARG A 5 -25.58 18.75 50.97
N ALA A 6 -25.97 17.68 50.28
CA ALA A 6 -25.04 16.80 49.61
C ALA A 6 -24.45 17.48 48.39
N LEU A 7 -23.12 17.62 48.41
CA LEU A 7 -22.32 18.08 47.27
C LEU A 7 -22.04 16.92 46.34
N CYS A 8 -22.68 16.90 45.15
CA CYS A 8 -22.47 15.89 44.16
C CYS A 8 -21.22 16.28 43.34
N LEU A 9 -20.10 15.58 43.54
CA LEU A 9 -18.87 15.76 42.77
C LEU A 9 -19.02 14.96 41.46
N MET A 10 -19.26 15.68 40.35
CA MET A 10 -19.18 15.07 39.02
C MET A 10 -17.71 14.86 38.62
N ALA A 11 -17.27 13.63 38.62
CA ALA A 11 -16.00 13.24 38.06
C ALA A 11 -16.14 13.20 36.51
N THR A 12 -15.60 14.21 35.86
CA THR A 12 -15.49 14.23 34.38
C THR A 12 -14.40 13.24 33.96
N CYS A 13 -14.82 12.08 33.53
CA CYS A 13 -13.94 11.08 32.95
C CYS A 13 -13.54 11.55 31.53
N CYS A 14 -12.34 12.12 31.39
CA CYS A 14 -11.77 12.48 30.11
C CYS A 14 -11.27 11.20 29.45
N ALA A 15 -12.09 10.60 28.57
CA ALA A 15 -11.68 9.49 27.73
C ALA A 15 -10.66 10.00 26.70
N LEU A 16 -9.38 9.66 26.91
CA LEU A 16 -8.36 9.80 25.85
C LEU A 16 -8.72 8.81 24.76
N ALA A 17 -9.23 9.31 23.65
CA ALA A 17 -9.33 8.55 22.42
C ALA A 17 -7.90 8.20 21.97
N PRO A 18 -7.61 6.92 21.61
CA PRO A 18 -6.33 6.57 21.02
C PRO A 18 -6.19 7.35 19.72
N GLY A 19 -5.15 8.20 19.65
CA GLY A 19 -4.83 8.96 18.44
C GLY A 19 -4.67 8.02 17.25
N ALA A 20 -5.54 8.15 16.27
CA ALA A 20 -5.32 7.53 14.98
C ALA A 20 -3.99 8.08 14.45
N ALA A 21 -3.00 7.20 14.33
CA ALA A 21 -1.76 7.53 13.67
C ALA A 21 -2.13 8.02 12.26
N HIS A 22 -2.02 9.32 12.01
CA HIS A 22 -2.18 9.89 10.69
C HIS A 22 -1.06 9.31 9.83
N ALA A 23 -1.42 8.53 8.82
CA ALA A 23 -0.51 8.19 7.75
C ALA A 23 -0.05 9.53 7.16
N GLY A 24 1.24 9.77 7.13
CA GLY A 24 1.79 10.99 6.53
C GLY A 24 1.58 10.95 5.01
N ALA A 25 1.19 12.07 4.42
CA ALA A 25 1.09 12.18 2.97
C ALA A 25 2.41 11.77 2.32
N LEU A 26 2.34 10.95 1.26
CA LEU A 26 3.52 10.55 0.50
C LEU A 26 4.19 11.78 -0.12
N ALA A 27 5.52 11.82 -0.07
CA ALA A 27 6.28 12.91 -0.65
C ALA A 27 6.00 13.05 -2.15
N LYS A 28 5.85 14.28 -2.63
CA LYS A 28 5.76 14.57 -4.06
C LYS A 28 7.13 14.46 -4.70
N ILE A 29 7.22 13.70 -5.76
CA ILE A 29 8.44 13.52 -6.52
C ILE A 29 8.42 14.50 -7.69
N SER A 30 9.48 15.32 -7.79
CA SER A 30 9.69 16.28 -8.88
C SER A 30 10.82 15.82 -9.79
N GLY A 31 10.97 16.47 -10.95
CA GLY A 31 12.03 16.12 -11.90
C GLY A 31 11.80 14.81 -12.65
N VAL A 32 10.56 14.34 -12.67
CA VAL A 32 10.16 13.11 -13.38
C VAL A 32 9.73 13.47 -14.81
N ASP A 33 10.06 12.63 -15.77
CA ASP A 33 9.57 12.75 -17.14
C ASP A 33 8.06 12.53 -17.21
N ALA A 34 7.33 13.57 -17.61
CA ALA A 34 5.87 13.57 -17.58
C ALA A 34 5.25 12.57 -18.58
N GLN A 35 5.82 12.42 -19.78
CA GLN A 35 5.26 11.54 -20.80
C GLN A 35 5.27 10.06 -20.42
N PRO A 36 6.38 9.47 -19.95
CA PRO A 36 6.39 8.08 -19.47
C PRO A 36 5.48 7.87 -18.26
N LEU A 37 5.47 8.81 -17.32
CA LEU A 37 4.57 8.74 -16.15
C LEU A 37 3.10 8.78 -16.57
N ALA A 38 2.72 9.67 -17.51
CA ALA A 38 1.35 9.75 -18.01
C ALA A 38 0.92 8.45 -18.73
N ALA A 39 1.83 7.85 -19.51
CA ALA A 39 1.57 6.56 -20.15
C ALA A 39 1.39 5.45 -19.12
N GLN A 40 2.23 5.44 -18.07
CA GLN A 40 2.15 4.47 -16.98
C GLN A 40 0.86 4.65 -16.16
N ALA A 41 0.46 5.89 -15.85
CA ALA A 41 -0.78 6.19 -15.14
C ALA A 41 -2.04 5.72 -15.88
N ARG A 42 -2.07 5.82 -17.22
CA ARG A 42 -3.16 5.25 -18.04
C ARG A 42 -3.22 3.73 -17.91
N ARG A 43 -2.08 3.05 -17.98
CA ARG A 43 -2.01 1.59 -17.78
C ARG A 43 -2.45 1.16 -16.39
N VAL A 44 -2.07 1.92 -15.36
CA VAL A 44 -2.54 1.67 -13.98
C VAL A 44 -4.05 1.79 -13.88
N ALA A 45 -4.64 2.85 -14.45
CA ALA A 45 -6.08 3.02 -14.44
C ALA A 45 -6.82 1.86 -15.14
N GLN A 46 -6.30 1.40 -16.28
CA GLN A 46 -6.82 0.23 -16.99
C GLN A 46 -6.64 -1.06 -16.17
N ALA A 47 -5.48 -1.25 -15.55
CA ALA A 47 -5.23 -2.42 -14.70
C ALA A 47 -6.14 -2.47 -13.47
N LEU A 48 -6.46 -1.32 -12.87
CA LEU A 48 -7.45 -1.23 -11.78
C LEU A 48 -8.84 -1.68 -12.24
N GLU A 49 -9.26 -1.37 -13.47
CA GLU A 49 -10.52 -1.85 -14.05
C GLU A 49 -10.50 -3.39 -14.17
N LEU A 50 -9.40 -3.95 -14.69
CA LEU A 50 -9.23 -5.39 -14.83
C LEU A 50 -9.15 -6.12 -13.49
N ALA A 51 -8.57 -5.49 -12.48
CA ALA A 51 -8.53 -6.00 -11.11
C ALA A 51 -9.87 -5.85 -10.35
N GLY A 52 -10.92 -5.35 -11.00
CA GLY A 52 -12.24 -5.17 -10.38
C GLY A 52 -12.35 -4.00 -9.40
N ALA A 53 -11.41 -3.06 -9.44
CA ALA A 53 -11.36 -1.87 -8.59
C ALA A 53 -11.22 -0.57 -9.40
N PRO A 54 -12.13 -0.28 -10.34
CA PRO A 54 -12.04 0.89 -11.18
C PRO A 54 -11.98 2.19 -10.37
N LEU A 55 -11.34 3.21 -10.91
CA LEU A 55 -11.38 4.55 -10.33
C LEU A 55 -12.82 5.05 -10.29
N THR A 56 -13.20 5.74 -9.20
CA THR A 56 -14.49 6.43 -9.18
C THR A 56 -14.57 7.47 -10.29
N PRO A 57 -15.77 7.86 -10.76
CA PRO A 57 -15.93 8.86 -11.82
C PRO A 57 -15.16 10.16 -11.53
N GLU A 58 -15.18 10.63 -10.28
CA GLU A 58 -14.49 11.84 -9.84
C GLU A 58 -12.97 11.71 -9.96
N ARG A 59 -12.43 10.56 -9.53
CA ARG A 59 -10.98 10.27 -9.61
C ARG A 59 -10.52 10.05 -11.04
N ARG A 60 -11.36 9.39 -11.85
CA ARG A 60 -11.10 9.24 -13.29
C ARG A 60 -11.02 10.61 -13.95
N GLN A 61 -12.00 11.48 -13.69
CA GLN A 61 -12.00 12.84 -14.23
C GLN A 61 -10.78 13.65 -13.75
N ALA A 62 -10.39 13.50 -12.49
CA ALA A 62 -9.19 14.18 -11.96
C ALA A 62 -7.92 13.70 -12.68
N LEU A 63 -7.77 12.40 -12.89
CA LEU A 63 -6.66 11.83 -13.64
C LEU A 63 -6.67 12.29 -15.10
N ASP A 64 -7.82 12.26 -15.77
CA ASP A 64 -7.94 12.68 -17.19
C ASP A 64 -7.57 14.17 -17.36
N LYS A 65 -7.99 15.03 -16.42
CA LYS A 65 -7.57 16.44 -16.38
C LYS A 65 -6.06 16.57 -16.18
N ALA A 66 -5.49 15.79 -15.26
CA ALA A 66 -4.04 15.80 -15.02
C ALA A 66 -3.26 15.40 -16.28
N LEU A 67 -3.72 14.34 -16.97
CA LEU A 67 -3.11 13.82 -18.20
C LEU A 67 -3.20 14.78 -19.40
N ALA A 68 -4.11 15.74 -19.36
CA ALA A 68 -4.31 16.76 -20.41
C ALA A 68 -3.46 18.03 -20.22
N LEU A 69 -2.73 18.14 -19.08
CA LEU A 69 -1.90 19.32 -18.82
C LEU A 69 -0.68 19.33 -19.76
N GLU A 70 -0.43 20.47 -20.38
CA GLU A 70 0.73 20.68 -21.25
C GLU A 70 2.03 20.94 -20.49
N ASN A 71 1.92 21.62 -19.34
CA ASN A 71 3.07 21.89 -18.48
C ASN A 71 3.50 20.62 -17.77
N GLN A 72 4.69 20.12 -18.09
CA GLN A 72 5.21 18.84 -17.59
C GLN A 72 5.26 18.76 -16.06
N SER A 73 5.76 19.78 -15.39
CA SER A 73 5.84 19.79 -13.92
C SER A 73 4.48 19.78 -13.27
N ALA A 74 3.53 20.56 -13.80
CA ALA A 74 2.15 20.56 -13.34
C ALA A 74 1.45 19.23 -13.61
N GLN A 75 1.71 18.60 -14.76
CA GLN A 75 1.18 17.27 -15.10
C GLN A 75 1.66 16.22 -14.12
N VAL A 76 2.97 16.16 -13.83
CA VAL A 76 3.57 15.24 -12.86
C VAL A 76 2.96 15.42 -11.47
N ALA A 77 2.80 16.66 -11.01
CA ALA A 77 2.18 16.96 -9.73
C ALA A 77 0.71 16.52 -9.68
N ALA A 78 -0.07 16.86 -10.71
CA ALA A 78 -1.49 16.54 -10.79
C ALA A 78 -1.77 15.03 -10.90
N ILE A 79 -0.93 14.25 -11.60
CA ILE A 79 -1.01 12.79 -11.63
C ILE A 79 -0.82 12.21 -10.22
N GLN A 80 0.17 12.72 -9.48
CA GLN A 80 0.39 12.32 -8.10
C GLN A 80 -0.78 12.71 -7.19
N ASP A 81 -1.36 13.91 -7.36
CA ASP A 81 -2.55 14.32 -6.60
C ASP A 81 -3.75 13.40 -6.84
N ALA A 82 -3.90 12.89 -8.05
CA ALA A 82 -4.98 11.98 -8.39
C ALA A 82 -4.77 10.55 -7.82
N LEU A 83 -3.53 10.05 -7.79
CA LEU A 83 -3.21 8.65 -7.48
C LEU A 83 -2.71 8.44 -6.04
N ASP A 84 -1.95 9.37 -5.44
CA ASP A 84 -1.38 9.21 -4.10
C ASP A 84 -2.43 8.88 -3.03
N PRO A 85 -3.66 9.46 -3.03
CA PRO A 85 -4.70 9.12 -2.06
C PRO A 85 -5.19 7.66 -2.14
N LEU A 86 -4.83 6.93 -3.20
CA LEU A 86 -5.12 5.50 -3.38
C LEU A 86 -3.95 4.61 -2.95
N CYS A 87 -2.81 5.20 -2.61
CA CYS A 87 -1.62 4.46 -2.25
C CYS A 87 -1.69 3.99 -0.79
N LEU A 88 -1.61 2.68 -0.60
CA LEU A 88 -1.44 2.06 0.72
C LEU A 88 -0.03 2.29 1.27
N VAL A 89 0.95 2.27 0.36
CA VAL A 89 2.39 2.33 0.68
C VAL A 89 3.12 3.14 -0.37
N GLY A 90 4.09 3.93 0.07
CA GLY A 90 5.18 4.45 -0.75
C GLY A 90 6.42 3.58 -0.57
N VAL A 91 7.08 3.25 -1.66
CA VAL A 91 8.32 2.48 -1.72
C VAL A 91 9.39 3.35 -2.34
N ASP A 92 10.45 3.63 -1.58
CA ASP A 92 11.62 4.37 -2.04
C ASP A 92 12.77 3.40 -2.29
N ILE A 93 13.32 3.43 -3.49
CA ILE A 93 14.49 2.66 -3.90
C ILE A 93 15.61 3.67 -4.13
N ASN A 94 16.55 3.73 -3.20
CA ASN A 94 17.66 4.68 -3.25
C ASN A 94 18.70 4.30 -4.33
N PRO A 95 19.67 5.16 -4.66
CA PRO A 95 20.70 4.87 -5.67
C PRO A 95 21.49 3.58 -5.43
N GLU A 96 21.56 3.10 -4.19
CA GLU A 96 22.22 1.84 -3.81
C GLU A 96 21.27 0.63 -3.91
N SER A 97 20.09 0.80 -4.51
CA SER A 97 19.03 -0.22 -4.63
C SER A 97 18.47 -0.72 -3.30
N ARG A 98 18.64 0.05 -2.22
CA ARG A 98 18.01 -0.26 -0.93
C ARG A 98 16.56 0.20 -0.93
N VAL A 99 15.69 -0.62 -0.38
CA VAL A 99 14.25 -0.38 -0.34
C VAL A 99 13.84 0.11 1.04
N LYS A 100 13.11 1.23 1.07
CA LYS A 100 12.42 1.75 2.25
C LYS A 100 10.94 1.87 1.94
N ALA A 101 10.09 1.41 2.85
CA ALA A 101 8.64 1.54 2.72
C ALA A 101 8.08 2.51 3.77
N ALA A 102 7.09 3.31 3.36
CA ALA A 102 6.37 4.21 4.23
C ALA A 102 4.85 4.07 3.99
N PRO A 103 4.03 4.22 5.04
CA PRO A 103 2.57 4.15 4.88
C PRO A 103 2.04 5.32 4.04
N GLY A 104 1.09 5.02 3.14
CA GLY A 104 0.37 5.99 2.34
C GLY A 104 -0.98 6.38 2.93
N ASP A 105 -1.74 7.23 2.21
CA ASP A 105 -2.98 7.85 2.67
C ASP A 105 -4.22 7.00 2.41
N ALA A 106 -4.12 5.89 1.66
CA ALA A 106 -5.29 5.06 1.38
C ALA A 106 -5.92 4.53 2.67
N PRO A 107 -7.27 4.58 2.79
CA PRO A 107 -7.97 4.02 3.94
C PRO A 107 -7.65 2.53 4.11
N ARG A 108 -7.03 2.17 5.23
CA ARG A 108 -6.57 0.79 5.54
C ARG A 108 -7.73 -0.10 5.99
N GLN A 109 -8.79 -0.14 5.19
CA GLN A 109 -9.95 -0.96 5.46
C GLN A 109 -9.97 -2.14 4.49
N LEU A 110 -10.06 -3.35 5.03
CA LEU A 110 -10.21 -4.58 4.27
C LEU A 110 -11.65 -5.08 4.38
N VAL A 111 -12.01 -6.00 3.51
CA VAL A 111 -13.30 -6.68 3.51
C VAL A 111 -13.08 -8.10 3.99
N GLN A 112 -13.88 -8.55 4.95
CA GLN A 112 -13.81 -9.94 5.42
C GLN A 112 -14.08 -10.92 4.29
N ASN A 113 -13.21 -11.90 4.13
CA ASN A 113 -13.26 -12.90 3.06
C ASN A 113 -13.32 -12.29 1.65
N GLY A 114 -12.74 -11.11 1.48
CA GLY A 114 -12.74 -10.40 0.22
C GLY A 114 -11.38 -9.78 -0.11
N TRP A 115 -11.18 -9.54 -1.40
CA TRP A 115 -10.04 -8.83 -1.92
C TRP A 115 -10.25 -7.32 -1.87
N ARG A 116 -9.20 -6.61 -1.56
CA ARG A 116 -9.13 -5.16 -1.66
C ARG A 116 -7.88 -4.77 -2.45
N VAL A 117 -8.05 -3.81 -3.35
CA VAL A 117 -7.00 -3.34 -4.25
C VAL A 117 -6.55 -1.95 -3.83
N PHE A 118 -5.23 -1.73 -3.81
CA PHE A 118 -4.62 -0.45 -3.49
C PHE A 118 -3.49 -0.16 -4.47
N LEU A 119 -3.04 1.08 -4.51
CA LEU A 119 -1.81 1.45 -5.18
C LEU A 119 -0.59 1.37 -4.25
N VAL A 120 0.56 1.16 -4.86
CA VAL A 120 1.88 1.35 -4.29
C VAL A 120 2.59 2.39 -5.15
N LYS A 121 3.00 3.49 -4.55
CA LYS A 121 3.84 4.50 -5.20
C LYS A 121 5.28 4.06 -5.11
N VAL A 122 5.98 3.98 -6.22
CA VAL A 122 7.39 3.58 -6.27
C VAL A 122 8.21 4.75 -6.76
N HIS A 123 9.09 5.25 -5.89
CA HIS A 123 10.15 6.20 -6.24
C HIS A 123 11.44 5.41 -6.43
N ASN A 124 12.00 5.43 -7.62
CA ASN A 124 13.09 4.55 -8.06
C ASN A 124 14.28 5.38 -8.55
N GLU A 125 15.13 5.80 -7.63
CA GLU A 125 16.32 6.60 -7.95
C GLU A 125 17.42 5.78 -8.62
N ALA A 126 17.44 4.45 -8.39
CA ALA A 126 18.43 3.55 -8.95
C ALA A 126 18.12 3.10 -10.39
N GLY A 127 16.93 3.42 -10.94
CA GLY A 127 16.52 2.90 -12.24
C GLY A 127 16.37 1.38 -12.29
N VAL A 128 16.04 0.74 -11.15
CA VAL A 128 15.87 -0.71 -11.06
C VAL A 128 14.75 -1.18 -11.97
N THR A 129 15.02 -2.23 -12.74
CA THR A 129 14.05 -2.91 -13.61
C THR A 129 13.72 -4.33 -13.14
N ALA A 130 14.12 -4.69 -11.93
CA ALA A 130 13.80 -5.98 -11.32
C ALA A 130 12.32 -6.07 -10.90
N GLU A 131 11.88 -7.26 -10.55
CA GLU A 131 10.55 -7.48 -10.00
C GLU A 131 10.48 -6.88 -8.58
N LEU A 132 9.51 -5.99 -8.34
CA LEU A 132 9.15 -5.61 -6.98
C LEU A 132 8.43 -6.79 -6.33
N ARG A 133 8.90 -7.19 -5.16
CA ARG A 133 8.31 -8.27 -4.37
C ARG A 133 7.70 -7.72 -3.10
N VAL A 134 6.62 -8.34 -2.68
CA VAL A 134 6.00 -8.08 -1.39
C VAL A 134 5.86 -9.38 -0.62
N THR A 135 6.19 -9.34 0.65
CA THR A 135 5.99 -10.46 1.58
C THR A 135 5.38 -9.97 2.88
N SER A 136 4.76 -10.88 3.61
CA SER A 136 4.20 -10.57 4.93
C SER A 136 4.33 -11.80 5.84
N PRO A 137 4.74 -11.63 7.10
CA PRO A 137 4.67 -12.72 8.07
C PRO A 137 3.23 -13.20 8.28
N ASN A 138 2.23 -12.31 8.07
CA ASN A 138 0.80 -12.62 8.18
C ASN A 138 0.23 -13.35 6.94
N ALA A 139 1.00 -13.43 5.85
CA ALA A 139 0.65 -14.12 4.61
C ALA A 139 1.56 -15.32 4.30
N LYS A 140 2.27 -15.86 5.30
CA LYS A 140 3.16 -17.00 5.07
C LYS A 140 2.37 -18.23 4.63
N PRO A 141 2.80 -18.94 3.57
CA PRO A 141 2.15 -20.17 3.15
C PRO A 141 2.27 -21.23 4.26
N GLN A 142 1.25 -22.06 4.39
CA GLN A 142 1.25 -23.17 5.36
C GLN A 142 2.30 -24.24 5.06
N GLN A 143 2.74 -24.31 3.80
CA GLN A 143 3.78 -25.23 3.36
C GLN A 143 4.86 -24.47 2.59
N LYS A 144 6.11 -24.79 2.85
CA LYS A 144 7.22 -24.31 2.02
C LYS A 144 7.25 -25.12 0.73
N SER A 145 7.10 -24.47 -0.40
CA SER A 145 7.12 -25.08 -1.73
C SER A 145 8.51 -25.14 -2.38
N SER A 146 9.57 -24.76 -1.66
CA SER A 146 10.95 -24.77 -2.19
C SER A 146 11.58 -26.15 -2.06
N THR A 147 12.18 -26.65 -3.13
CA THR A 147 12.94 -27.90 -3.17
C THR A 147 14.19 -27.89 -2.28
N SER A 148 14.69 -26.73 -1.90
CA SER A 148 15.83 -26.54 -0.97
C SER A 148 15.40 -26.31 0.48
N ALA A 149 14.10 -26.27 0.78
CA ALA A 149 13.61 -26.08 2.13
C ALA A 149 13.72 -27.37 2.93
N ALA A 150 14.15 -27.28 4.19
CA ALA A 150 13.97 -28.33 5.18
C ALA A 150 12.51 -28.84 5.17
N GLU A 151 12.31 -30.08 5.60
CA GLU A 151 10.98 -30.73 5.62
C GLU A 151 9.85 -29.79 6.00
N PRO A 152 8.70 -29.82 5.32
CA PRO A 152 7.56 -28.99 5.65
C PRO A 152 7.12 -29.24 7.09
N LYS A 153 6.77 -28.18 7.81
CA LYS A 153 6.26 -28.25 9.18
C LYS A 153 4.99 -29.10 9.18
N ARG A 154 5.03 -30.26 9.83
CA ARG A 154 3.92 -31.24 9.86
C ARG A 154 2.82 -30.86 10.82
N SER A 155 3.11 -30.00 11.80
CA SER A 155 2.13 -29.52 12.77
C SER A 155 1.90 -28.02 12.62
N ILE A 156 0.63 -27.61 12.56
CA ILE A 156 0.19 -26.22 12.56
C ILE A 156 -0.41 -25.95 13.93
N THR A 157 0.10 -24.93 14.61
CA THR A 157 -0.44 -24.52 15.91
C THR A 157 -1.59 -23.52 15.72
N PRO A 158 -2.50 -23.36 16.72
CA PRO A 158 -3.53 -22.33 16.67
C PRO A 158 -2.95 -20.91 16.45
N ALA A 159 -1.78 -20.60 17.00
CA ALA A 159 -1.09 -19.34 16.77
C ALA A 159 -0.66 -19.17 15.29
N ASP A 160 -0.12 -20.24 14.67
CA ASP A 160 0.23 -20.21 13.26
C ASP A 160 -1.00 -19.93 12.36
N VAL A 161 -2.18 -20.36 12.77
CA VAL A 161 -3.44 -20.09 12.04
C VAL A 161 -3.90 -18.67 12.30
N ALA A 162 -3.88 -18.20 13.54
CA ALA A 162 -4.32 -16.86 13.93
C ALA A 162 -3.50 -15.77 13.27
N ASP A 163 -2.20 -15.98 13.08
CA ASP A 163 -1.31 -15.01 12.43
C ASP A 163 -1.45 -14.95 10.92
N ARG A 164 -2.15 -15.92 10.30
CA ARG A 164 -2.29 -16.03 8.83
C ARG A 164 -3.65 -15.57 8.34
N TRP A 165 -3.99 -14.37 8.69
CA TRP A 165 -5.27 -13.78 8.35
C TRP A 165 -5.26 -13.02 7.02
N LEU A 166 -4.08 -12.79 6.43
CA LEU A 166 -3.88 -11.97 5.25
C LEU A 166 -3.33 -12.82 4.08
N ASP A 167 -3.78 -12.53 2.85
CA ASP A 167 -3.03 -12.82 1.62
C ASP A 167 -2.61 -11.52 0.98
N VAL A 168 -1.44 -11.51 0.35
CA VAL A 168 -0.87 -10.36 -0.32
C VAL A 168 -0.28 -10.76 -1.66
N ALA A 169 -0.60 -10.00 -2.69
CA ALA A 169 -0.04 -10.14 -4.03
C ALA A 169 0.18 -8.77 -4.68
N LEU A 170 1.14 -8.69 -5.59
CA LEU A 170 1.24 -7.58 -6.53
C LEU A 170 0.61 -8.01 -7.85
N TYR A 171 -0.18 -7.14 -8.44
CA TYR A 171 -0.75 -7.34 -9.77
C TYR A 171 0.38 -7.36 -10.82
N LYS A 172 0.43 -8.42 -11.63
CA LYS A 172 1.52 -8.68 -12.57
C LYS A 172 1.04 -8.95 -14.00
N ASP A 173 -0.25 -8.78 -14.23
CA ASP A 173 -0.86 -9.02 -15.53
C ASP A 173 -0.90 -7.74 -16.38
N GLN A 174 -1.05 -7.94 -17.70
CA GLN A 174 -1.22 -6.81 -18.59
C GLN A 174 -2.41 -5.92 -18.19
N PRO A 175 -2.36 -4.61 -18.32
CA PRO A 175 -1.35 -3.81 -19.07
C PRO A 175 -0.10 -3.41 -18.25
N LEU A 176 0.10 -3.95 -17.05
CA LEU A 176 1.31 -3.74 -16.26
C LEU A 176 2.32 -4.85 -16.49
N GLU A 177 3.59 -4.49 -16.51
CA GLU A 177 4.68 -5.46 -16.59
C GLU A 177 4.93 -6.12 -15.22
N LYS A 178 5.53 -7.32 -15.22
CA LYS A 178 5.90 -8.01 -13.97
C LYS A 178 7.01 -7.29 -13.21
N THR A 179 7.89 -6.62 -13.95
CA THR A 179 9.04 -5.90 -13.39
C THR A 179 8.76 -4.41 -13.30
N LEU A 180 9.57 -3.69 -12.53
CA LEU A 180 9.61 -2.25 -12.57
C LEU A 180 10.09 -1.79 -13.94
N SER A 181 9.62 -0.63 -14.36
CA SER A 181 9.95 -0.07 -15.69
C SER A 181 11.28 0.70 -15.70
N GLY A 182 11.88 0.94 -14.55
CA GLY A 182 13.05 1.79 -14.40
C GLY A 182 12.73 3.29 -14.39
N LEU A 183 11.45 3.67 -14.45
CA LEU A 183 11.04 5.05 -14.30
C LEU A 183 11.33 5.55 -12.88
N ALA A 184 11.74 6.81 -12.75
CA ALA A 184 11.97 7.45 -11.46
C ALA A 184 10.73 7.46 -10.56
N LEU A 185 9.54 7.48 -11.16
CA LEU A 185 8.26 7.37 -10.48
C LEU A 185 7.32 6.46 -11.27
N GLU A 186 6.78 5.45 -10.60
CA GLU A 186 5.73 4.59 -11.15
C GLU A 186 4.76 4.12 -10.05
N TYR A 187 3.59 3.65 -10.46
CA TYR A 187 2.58 3.10 -9.56
C TYR A 187 2.38 1.61 -9.84
N ARG A 188 2.33 0.84 -8.78
CA ARG A 188 2.03 -0.60 -8.84
C ARG A 188 0.71 -0.85 -8.13
N ILE A 189 0.11 -2.01 -8.37
CA ILE A 189 -1.12 -2.42 -7.71
C ILE A 189 -0.80 -3.55 -6.73
N ILE A 190 -1.30 -3.41 -5.50
CA ILE A 190 -1.25 -4.44 -4.47
C ILE A 190 -2.66 -4.90 -4.14
N GLU A 191 -2.82 -6.20 -4.03
CA GLU A 191 -4.07 -6.88 -3.72
C GLU A 191 -3.94 -7.55 -2.36
N LEU A 192 -4.89 -7.26 -1.47
CA LEU A 192 -4.94 -7.80 -0.13
C LEU A 192 -6.26 -8.54 0.09
N HIS A 193 -6.17 -9.77 0.59
CA HIS A 193 -7.34 -10.53 1.00
C HIS A 193 -7.30 -10.77 2.51
N SER A 194 -8.37 -10.41 3.20
CA SER A 194 -8.52 -10.66 4.65
C SER A 194 -9.41 -11.86 4.91
N ARG A 195 -8.94 -12.81 5.71
CA ARG A 195 -9.75 -13.94 6.21
C ARG A 195 -10.47 -13.63 7.52
N ASP A 196 -10.11 -12.51 8.15
CA ASP A 196 -10.50 -12.23 9.53
C ASP A 196 -11.25 -10.90 9.64
N VAL A 197 -11.85 -10.68 10.81
CA VAL A 197 -12.59 -9.47 11.18
C VAL A 197 -11.90 -8.72 12.30
N GLY A 198 -12.31 -7.47 12.48
CA GLY A 198 -11.81 -6.62 13.56
C GLY A 198 -10.52 -5.90 13.20
N GLN A 199 -9.95 -5.24 14.18
CA GLN A 199 -8.71 -4.49 14.02
C GLN A 199 -7.52 -5.44 14.11
N ARG A 200 -6.68 -5.43 13.07
CA ARG A 200 -5.47 -6.24 12.96
C ARG A 200 -4.29 -5.37 12.55
N GLU A 201 -3.11 -5.83 12.90
CA GLU A 201 -1.86 -5.24 12.44
C GLU A 201 -1.20 -6.18 11.42
N ALA A 202 -0.80 -5.63 10.26
CA ALA A 202 -0.09 -6.37 9.24
C ALA A 202 1.26 -5.71 8.96
N LYS A 203 2.29 -6.53 8.82
CA LYS A 203 3.62 -6.10 8.38
C LYS A 203 3.79 -6.47 6.91
N LEU A 204 4.08 -5.48 6.06
CA LEU A 204 4.41 -5.68 4.65
C LEU A 204 5.90 -5.36 4.44
N LEU A 205 6.59 -6.26 3.77
CA LEU A 205 8.02 -6.15 3.46
C LEU A 205 8.18 -6.09 1.95
N PHE A 206 8.91 -5.11 1.45
CA PHE A 206 9.17 -4.93 0.02
C PHE A 206 10.64 -5.13 -0.29
N ASP A 207 10.94 -5.77 -1.42
CA ASP A 207 12.28 -5.94 -1.93
C ASP A 207 12.31 -5.95 -3.46
N VAL A 208 13.49 -5.69 -4.04
CA VAL A 208 13.76 -5.74 -5.49
C VAL A 208 14.84 -6.76 -5.84
N GLY A 209 15.06 -7.73 -4.95
CA GLY A 209 16.03 -8.81 -5.16
C GLY A 209 17.49 -8.45 -4.88
N GLN A 210 17.77 -7.22 -4.46
CA GLN A 210 19.12 -6.77 -4.05
C GLN A 210 19.06 -6.28 -2.61
N GLY A 211 19.29 -7.17 -1.67
CA GLY A 211 19.50 -6.86 -0.25
C GLY A 211 18.29 -6.23 0.46
N THR A 212 17.61 -7.02 1.24
CA THR A 212 16.64 -6.54 2.23
C THR A 212 17.38 -5.88 3.38
N GLN A 213 17.08 -4.63 3.68
CA GLN A 213 17.29 -4.10 5.02
C GLN A 213 15.93 -4.02 5.71
N ASP A 214 15.74 -4.87 6.71
CA ASP A 214 14.67 -4.72 7.69
C ASP A 214 14.91 -3.44 8.48
N LEU A 215 13.93 -2.57 8.54
CA LEU A 215 13.83 -1.47 9.49
C LEU A 215 12.76 -1.79 10.53
#